data_105d4212c98081517c854c2d591c6ac4
#
_entry.id   105d4212c98081517c854c2d591c6ac4
#
_cell.length_a   1.000
_cell.length_b   1.000
_cell.length_c   1.000
_cell.angle_alpha   90.00
_cell.angle_beta   90.00
_cell.angle_gamma   90.00
#
_symmetry.space_group_name_H-M   'P 1'
#
loop_
_entity.id
_entity.type
_entity.pdbx_description
1 polymer ?
#
loop_
_entity_poly.entity_id
_entity_poly.type
_entity_poly.pdbx_seq_one_letter_code
_entity_poly.pdbx_strand_id
1 'polypeptide(L)'
;RCHAVDYVVQGEGEEAFYQLISALQNGKDGLQEEIPGVRGRHISGELMGSTEAVEVKDLSTIPFPYVEEDMEDLEHKIIYYESSRGCPFSCQYCLSGNKNTVRFFPQERTFKELQWFIDHKVKQVKFVDRTFNCAPHHHRPMMEFMRDANTETNFHLEMEPELMTEWETQILCETPPGRIQIELGVQSTHKKTLD
;
A
#
# COMPACT_ATOMS: atom_id res chain seq x y z
N ARG A 1 3.04 28.16 -9.05
CA ARG A 1 4.43 27.77 -8.69
C ARG A 1 4.53 27.77 -7.18
N CYS A 2 4.80 26.64 -6.53
CA CYS A 2 5.04 26.56 -5.09
C CYS A 2 6.54 26.77 -4.84
N HIS A 3 6.91 27.85 -4.18
CA HIS A 3 8.31 28.15 -3.85
C HIS A 3 8.75 27.50 -2.52
N ALA A 4 7.83 26.86 -1.81
CA ALA A 4 8.07 26.20 -0.53
C ALA A 4 8.43 24.71 -0.65
N VAL A 5 8.59 24.20 -1.88
CA VAL A 5 8.97 22.81 -2.14
C VAL A 5 10.34 22.78 -2.80
N ASP A 6 11.31 22.18 -2.14
CA ASP A 6 12.67 22.03 -2.63
C ASP A 6 12.82 20.81 -3.53
N TYR A 7 12.28 19.66 -3.10
CA TYR A 7 12.35 18.39 -3.83
C TYR A 7 10.98 17.73 -3.96
N VAL A 8 10.81 16.97 -5.05
CA VAL A 8 9.66 16.09 -5.31
C VAL A 8 10.19 14.71 -5.68
N VAL A 9 9.70 13.70 -5.00
CA VAL A 9 9.93 12.29 -5.36
C VAL A 9 8.74 11.80 -6.17
N GLN A 10 9.01 11.25 -7.36
CA GLN A 10 7.99 10.82 -8.32
C GLN A 10 7.93 9.30 -8.39
N GLY A 11 6.73 8.74 -8.28
CA GLY A 11 6.49 7.29 -8.27
C GLY A 11 6.61 6.70 -6.88
N GLU A 12 7.25 5.53 -6.78
CA GLU A 12 7.46 4.82 -5.52
C GLU A 12 8.72 5.36 -4.85
N GLY A 13 8.52 5.95 -3.67
CA GLY A 13 9.51 6.85 -3.09
C GLY A 13 10.59 6.20 -2.23
N GLU A 14 10.47 4.94 -1.88
CA GLU A 14 11.28 4.32 -0.82
C GLU A 14 12.79 4.47 -1.10
N GLU A 15 13.23 3.99 -2.25
CA GLU A 15 14.64 4.04 -2.63
C GLU A 15 15.09 5.46 -2.99
N ALA A 16 14.29 6.17 -3.78
CA ALA A 16 14.62 7.52 -4.23
C ALA A 16 14.70 8.52 -3.05
N PHE A 17 13.80 8.39 -2.08
CA PHE A 17 13.82 9.22 -0.88
C PHE A 17 15.00 8.88 0.03
N TYR A 18 15.30 7.58 0.20
CA TYR A 18 16.49 7.16 0.95
C TYR A 18 17.79 7.73 0.35
N GLN A 19 17.95 7.63 -0.97
CA GLN A 19 19.12 8.19 -1.66
C GLN A 19 19.20 9.71 -1.52
N LEU A 20 18.06 10.41 -1.67
CA LEU A 20 18.01 11.86 -1.49
C LEU A 20 18.44 12.28 -0.08
N ILE A 21 17.86 11.68 0.96
CA ILE A 21 18.20 12.02 2.34
C ILE A 21 19.67 11.68 2.63
N SER A 22 20.16 10.55 2.14
CA SER A 22 21.55 10.16 2.30
C SER A 22 22.50 11.16 1.64
N ALA A 23 22.18 11.65 0.44
CA ALA A 23 22.98 12.68 -0.24
C ALA A 23 23.01 13.99 0.57
N LEU A 24 21.84 14.47 1.01
CA LEU A 24 21.71 15.71 1.79
C LEU A 24 22.46 15.62 3.13
N GLN A 25 22.36 14.50 3.85
CA GLN A 25 23.10 14.28 5.11
C GLN A 25 24.62 14.31 4.92
N ASN A 26 25.10 13.90 3.75
CA ASN A 26 26.52 13.96 3.39
C ASN A 26 26.94 15.32 2.79
N GLY A 27 26.09 16.34 2.87
CA GLY A 27 26.37 17.68 2.38
C GLY A 27 26.38 17.82 0.86
N LYS A 28 25.79 16.84 0.15
CA LYS A 28 25.68 16.86 -1.31
C LYS A 28 24.35 17.47 -1.74
N ASP A 29 24.33 18.08 -2.93
CA ASP A 29 23.07 18.50 -3.55
C ASP A 29 22.38 17.30 -4.18
N GLY A 30 21.17 16.97 -3.70
CA GLY A 30 20.38 15.85 -4.22
C GLY A 30 20.05 15.93 -5.71
N LEU A 31 20.16 17.11 -6.33
CA LEU A 31 19.96 17.29 -7.78
C LEU A 31 21.21 16.96 -8.58
N GLN A 32 22.40 17.13 -8.01
CA GLN A 32 23.67 16.81 -8.66
C GLN A 32 23.96 15.31 -8.68
N GLU A 33 23.39 14.54 -7.78
CA GLU A 33 23.54 13.08 -7.71
C GLU A 33 22.71 12.34 -8.77
N GLU A 34 21.87 13.04 -9.56
CA GLU A 34 21.02 12.47 -10.61
C GLU A 34 20.16 11.28 -10.13
N ILE A 35 19.60 11.38 -8.93
CA ILE A 35 18.83 10.31 -8.31
C ILE A 35 17.54 10.05 -9.13
N PRO A 36 17.30 8.83 -9.62
CA PRO A 36 16.09 8.50 -10.37
C PRO A 36 14.83 8.82 -9.57
N GLY A 37 13.83 9.43 -10.20
CA GLY A 37 12.59 9.83 -9.55
C GLY A 37 12.67 11.10 -8.70
N VAL A 38 13.83 11.67 -8.47
CA VAL A 38 13.98 12.92 -7.71
C VAL A 38 14.06 14.11 -8.66
N ARG A 39 13.23 15.10 -8.40
CA ARG A 39 13.22 16.38 -9.08
C ARG A 39 13.19 17.50 -8.05
N GLY A 40 13.89 18.58 -8.31
CA GLY A 40 13.91 19.71 -7.37
C GLY A 40 14.20 21.04 -8.03
N ARG A 41 14.32 22.05 -7.20
CA ARG A 41 14.64 23.40 -7.60
C ARG A 41 16.07 23.75 -7.24
N HIS A 42 16.86 24.01 -8.25
CA HIS A 42 18.20 24.57 -8.07
C HIS A 42 18.13 26.00 -7.52
N ILE A 43 19.20 26.47 -6.90
CA ILE A 43 19.29 27.81 -6.34
C ILE A 43 19.05 28.92 -7.38
N SER A 44 19.30 28.64 -8.65
CA SER A 44 18.94 29.52 -9.77
C SER A 44 17.43 29.64 -10.03
N GLY A 45 16.60 28.83 -9.38
CA GLY A 45 15.17 28.72 -9.60
C GLY A 45 14.75 27.77 -10.71
N GLU A 46 15.70 27.15 -11.41
CA GLU A 46 15.47 26.17 -12.45
C GLU A 46 15.05 24.82 -11.86
N LEU A 47 14.16 24.09 -12.55
CA LEU A 47 13.77 22.72 -12.18
C LEU A 47 14.76 21.74 -12.82
N MET A 48 15.41 20.96 -11.99
CA MET A 48 16.42 19.96 -12.37
C MET A 48 16.03 18.57 -11.86
N GLY A 49 16.73 17.56 -12.33
CA GLY A 49 16.58 16.15 -11.92
C GLY A 49 15.64 15.33 -12.82
N SER A 50 15.28 14.15 -12.36
CA SER A 50 14.50 13.18 -13.12
C SER A 50 13.09 13.69 -13.45
N THR A 51 12.62 13.35 -14.64
CA THR A 51 11.23 13.58 -15.08
C THR A 51 10.39 12.30 -15.08
N GLU A 52 11.01 11.17 -14.80
CA GLU A 52 10.37 9.86 -14.83
C GLU A 52 10.03 9.39 -13.40
N ALA A 53 8.84 8.85 -13.26
CA ALA A 53 8.43 8.17 -12.04
C ALA A 53 9.13 6.81 -11.93
N VAL A 54 9.63 6.49 -10.75
CA VAL A 54 10.29 5.20 -10.49
C VAL A 54 9.34 4.19 -9.88
N GLU A 55 9.62 2.92 -10.10
CA GLU A 55 8.95 1.78 -9.46
C GLU A 55 9.98 0.90 -8.77
N VAL A 56 9.66 0.46 -7.56
CA VAL A 56 10.42 -0.59 -6.87
C VAL A 56 10.14 -1.92 -7.55
N LYS A 57 11.15 -2.49 -8.22
CA LYS A 57 10.98 -3.74 -8.99
C LYS A 57 10.74 -4.95 -8.10
N ASP A 58 11.42 -5.02 -6.98
CA ASP A 58 11.32 -6.11 -6.01
C ASP A 58 10.77 -5.57 -4.69
N LEU A 59 9.49 -5.84 -4.43
CA LEU A 59 8.80 -5.40 -3.21
C LEU A 59 9.39 -6.05 -1.94
N SER A 60 10.12 -7.16 -2.06
CA SER A 60 10.75 -7.80 -0.90
C SER A 60 11.85 -6.95 -0.27
N THR A 61 12.41 -5.99 -1.02
CA THR A 61 13.46 -5.08 -0.54
C THR A 61 12.93 -3.94 0.35
N ILE A 62 11.62 -3.67 0.31
CA ILE A 62 11.00 -2.63 1.14
C ILE A 62 10.96 -3.11 2.58
N PRO A 63 11.54 -2.38 3.56
CA PRO A 63 11.50 -2.80 4.96
C PRO A 63 10.08 -2.78 5.53
N PHE A 64 9.81 -3.65 6.52
CA PHE A 64 8.61 -3.54 7.33
C PHE A 64 8.70 -2.27 8.19
N PRO A 65 7.70 -1.37 8.13
CA PRO A 65 7.85 -0.03 8.68
C PRO A 65 7.57 0.09 10.17
N TYR A 66 7.08 -0.97 10.82
CA TYR A 66 6.69 -0.95 12.24
C TYR A 66 7.72 -1.66 13.10
N VAL A 67 8.04 -1.06 14.25
CA VAL A 67 8.96 -1.60 15.25
C VAL A 67 8.30 -1.55 16.63
N GLU A 68 8.82 -2.32 17.60
CA GLU A 68 8.24 -2.39 18.95
C GLU A 68 8.19 -1.05 19.66
N GLU A 69 9.17 -0.20 19.42
CA GLU A 69 9.29 1.12 20.03
C GLU A 69 8.17 2.08 19.64
N ASP A 70 7.53 1.85 18.48
CA ASP A 70 6.43 2.68 17.99
C ASP A 70 5.08 2.29 18.59
N MET A 71 4.96 1.13 19.24
CA MET A 71 3.66 0.55 19.62
C MET A 71 2.89 1.39 20.64
N GLU A 72 3.56 2.08 21.56
CA GLU A 72 2.90 2.98 22.51
C GLU A 72 2.21 4.16 21.77
N ASP A 73 2.88 4.70 20.75
CA ASP A 73 2.34 5.79 19.93
C ASP A 73 1.23 5.34 18.99
N LEU A 74 1.16 4.05 18.68
CA LEU A 74 0.23 3.45 17.72
C LEU A 74 -1.01 2.83 18.38
N GLU A 75 -1.07 2.71 19.74
CA GLU A 75 -2.12 2.00 20.45
C GLU A 75 -3.56 2.43 20.10
N HIS A 76 -3.75 3.70 19.72
CA HIS A 76 -5.06 4.25 19.37
C HIS A 76 -5.17 4.68 17.91
N LYS A 77 -4.23 4.23 17.06
CA LYS A 77 -4.19 4.58 15.63
C LYS A 77 -4.57 3.39 14.77
N ILE A 78 -5.13 3.68 13.61
CA ILE A 78 -5.29 2.70 12.54
C ILE A 78 -3.91 2.45 11.94
N ILE A 79 -3.49 1.20 11.90
CA ILE A 79 -2.26 0.79 11.24
C ILE A 79 -2.57 0.48 9.78
N TYR A 80 -1.79 1.06 8.88
CA TYR A 80 -1.91 0.82 7.45
C TYR A 80 -0.91 -0.26 7.03
N TYR A 81 -1.37 -1.19 6.22
CA TYR A 81 -0.57 -2.28 5.71
C TYR A 81 -0.80 -2.49 4.21
N GLU A 82 0.25 -2.82 3.48
CA GLU A 82 0.21 -3.09 2.05
C GLU A 82 0.71 -4.50 1.77
N SER A 83 -0.12 -5.37 1.17
CA SER A 83 0.26 -6.71 0.74
C SER A 83 0.43 -6.81 -0.78
N SER A 84 -0.09 -5.83 -1.50
CA SER A 84 0.05 -5.72 -2.95
C SER A 84 0.06 -4.27 -3.40
N ARG A 85 0.71 -4.00 -4.50
CA ARG A 85 0.85 -2.66 -5.08
C ARG A 85 0.38 -2.64 -6.52
N GLY A 86 -0.52 -1.70 -6.82
CA GLY A 86 -1.16 -1.54 -8.11
C GLY A 86 -2.64 -1.89 -8.11
N CYS A 87 -3.26 -1.87 -9.29
CA CYS A 87 -4.68 -2.20 -9.47
C CYS A 87 -4.87 -2.81 -10.86
N PRO A 88 -5.69 -3.88 -11.03
CA PRO A 88 -5.92 -4.49 -12.33
C PRO A 88 -6.88 -3.68 -13.22
N PHE A 89 -7.52 -2.66 -12.67
CA PHE A 89 -8.52 -1.84 -13.35
C PHE A 89 -7.94 -0.52 -13.87
N SER A 90 -8.60 0.06 -14.87
CA SER A 90 -8.25 1.35 -15.50
C SER A 90 -9.37 2.38 -15.39
N CYS A 91 -10.01 2.49 -14.24
CA CYS A 91 -11.11 3.42 -14.01
C CYS A 91 -10.70 4.86 -14.34
N GLN A 92 -11.47 5.54 -15.19
CA GLN A 92 -11.13 6.86 -15.74
C GLN A 92 -10.96 7.97 -14.70
N TYR A 93 -11.60 7.82 -13.55
CA TYR A 93 -11.54 8.78 -12.45
C TYR A 93 -10.47 8.45 -11.39
N CYS A 94 -9.82 7.29 -11.51
CA CYS A 94 -8.88 6.80 -10.50
C CYS A 94 -7.42 7.11 -10.88
N LEU A 95 -6.69 7.74 -9.98
CA LEU A 95 -5.27 8.05 -10.17
C LEU A 95 -4.37 6.80 -10.10
N SER A 96 -4.87 5.69 -9.54
CA SER A 96 -4.09 4.47 -9.29
C SER A 96 -4.11 3.47 -10.46
N GLY A 97 -4.98 3.66 -11.45
CA GLY A 97 -5.28 2.67 -12.50
C GLY A 97 -4.41 2.75 -13.76
N ASN A 98 -3.26 3.45 -13.73
CA ASN A 98 -2.54 3.78 -14.96
C ASN A 98 -1.77 2.62 -15.63
N LYS A 99 -1.57 1.48 -14.96
CA LYS A 99 -0.72 0.39 -15.50
C LYS A 99 -1.40 -0.97 -15.60
N ASN A 100 -2.60 -1.16 -15.06
CA ASN A 100 -3.35 -2.44 -15.04
C ASN A 100 -2.52 -3.63 -14.54
N THR A 101 -1.52 -3.38 -13.70
CA THR A 101 -0.63 -4.39 -13.15
C THR A 101 -0.70 -4.38 -11.64
N VAL A 102 -0.60 -5.58 -11.04
CA VAL A 102 -0.52 -5.74 -9.61
C VAL A 102 0.75 -6.53 -9.29
N ARG A 103 1.52 -6.04 -8.33
CA ARG A 103 2.70 -6.71 -7.78
C ARG A 103 2.42 -7.08 -6.35
N PHE A 104 2.82 -8.25 -5.94
CA PHE A 104 2.54 -8.79 -4.62
C PHE A 104 3.80 -8.87 -3.79
N PHE A 105 3.68 -8.56 -2.50
CA PHE A 105 4.71 -8.91 -1.54
C PHE A 105 4.79 -10.44 -1.38
N PRO A 106 5.98 -10.98 -1.04
CA PRO A 106 6.11 -12.42 -0.80
C PRO A 106 5.16 -12.89 0.31
N GLN A 107 4.38 -13.92 0.04
CA GLN A 107 3.32 -14.40 0.95
C GLN A 107 3.85 -14.81 2.32
N GLU A 108 5.03 -15.45 2.36
CA GLU A 108 5.67 -15.83 3.64
C GLU A 108 5.98 -14.59 4.50
N ARG A 109 6.43 -13.51 3.88
CA ARG A 109 6.65 -12.23 4.54
C ARG A 109 5.33 -11.65 5.05
N THR A 110 4.29 -11.63 4.22
CA THR A 110 2.97 -11.12 4.59
C THR A 110 2.43 -11.83 5.83
N PHE A 111 2.54 -13.16 5.90
CA PHE A 111 2.10 -13.90 7.09
C PHE A 111 2.91 -13.57 8.35
N LYS A 112 4.23 -13.38 8.25
CA LYS A 112 5.06 -12.96 9.38
C LYS A 112 4.66 -11.58 9.90
N GLU A 113 4.38 -10.65 9.01
CA GLU A 113 3.98 -9.29 9.34
C GLU A 113 2.56 -9.24 9.94
N LEU A 114 1.61 -10.02 9.40
CA LEU A 114 0.28 -10.18 9.99
C LEU A 114 0.35 -10.81 11.38
N GLN A 115 1.19 -11.82 11.57
CA GLN A 115 1.40 -12.42 12.87
C GLN A 115 2.01 -11.41 13.87
N TRP A 116 2.94 -10.57 13.41
CA TRP A 116 3.50 -9.51 14.23
C TRP A 116 2.42 -8.55 14.74
N PHE A 117 1.47 -8.11 13.90
CA PHE A 117 0.34 -7.28 14.33
C PHE A 117 -0.54 -7.97 15.38
N ILE A 118 -0.76 -9.28 15.22
CA ILE A 118 -1.53 -10.09 16.17
C ILE A 118 -0.82 -10.17 17.51
N ASP A 119 0.47 -10.48 17.51
CA ASP A 119 1.30 -10.63 18.72
C ASP A 119 1.36 -9.32 19.51
N HIS A 120 1.38 -8.18 18.82
CA HIS A 120 1.36 -6.84 19.41
C HIS A 120 -0.07 -6.31 19.69
N LYS A 121 -1.11 -7.15 19.51
CA LYS A 121 -2.51 -6.83 19.82
C LYS A 121 -3.00 -5.56 19.15
N VAL A 122 -2.54 -5.32 17.91
CA VAL A 122 -2.99 -4.20 17.10
C VAL A 122 -4.50 -4.28 16.93
N LYS A 123 -5.23 -3.21 17.26
CA LYS A 123 -6.70 -3.21 17.22
C LYS A 123 -7.24 -3.26 15.81
N GLN A 124 -6.66 -2.48 14.90
CA GLN A 124 -7.10 -2.46 13.50
C GLN A 124 -5.92 -2.30 12.54
N VAL A 125 -5.86 -3.19 11.56
CA VAL A 125 -4.97 -3.14 10.41
C VAL A 125 -5.80 -2.86 9.17
N LYS A 126 -5.65 -1.68 8.58
CA LYS A 126 -6.28 -1.33 7.30
C LYS A 126 -5.32 -1.63 6.16
N PHE A 127 -5.72 -2.56 5.30
CA PHE A 127 -5.03 -2.80 4.05
C PHE A 127 -5.23 -1.63 3.09
N VAL A 128 -4.14 -1.20 2.47
CA VAL A 128 -4.15 -0.14 1.44
C VAL A 128 -4.03 -0.72 0.03
N ASP A 129 -4.16 -2.02 -0.09
CA ASP A 129 -4.29 -2.73 -1.37
C ASP A 129 -5.49 -2.18 -2.13
N ARG A 130 -5.29 -1.70 -3.34
CA ARG A 130 -6.34 -1.02 -4.13
C ARG A 130 -7.49 -1.93 -4.54
N THR A 131 -7.26 -3.23 -4.57
CA THR A 131 -8.25 -4.27 -4.85
C THR A 131 -7.75 -5.55 -4.22
N PHE A 132 -8.03 -5.74 -2.93
CA PHE A 132 -7.48 -6.86 -2.15
C PHE A 132 -7.80 -8.24 -2.78
N ASN A 133 -9.02 -8.41 -3.30
CA ASN A 133 -9.48 -9.68 -3.89
C ASN A 133 -9.17 -9.86 -5.38
N CYS A 134 -8.20 -9.12 -5.93
CA CYS A 134 -7.88 -9.20 -7.37
C CYS A 134 -7.17 -10.50 -7.79
N ALA A 135 -6.58 -11.26 -6.86
CA ALA A 135 -5.81 -12.46 -7.17
C ALA A 135 -6.06 -13.57 -6.14
N PRO A 136 -6.85 -14.61 -6.48
CA PRO A 136 -7.20 -15.70 -5.57
C PRO A 136 -6.01 -16.37 -4.89
N HIS A 137 -4.91 -16.58 -5.61
CA HIS A 137 -3.70 -17.20 -5.08
C HIS A 137 -3.00 -16.36 -3.99
N HIS A 138 -3.28 -15.06 -3.94
CA HIS A 138 -2.72 -14.14 -2.98
C HIS A 138 -3.67 -13.90 -1.79
N HIS A 139 -4.90 -13.46 -2.05
CA HIS A 139 -5.81 -13.04 -0.98
C HIS A 139 -6.44 -14.21 -0.21
N ARG A 140 -6.73 -15.35 -0.85
CA ARG A 140 -7.41 -16.47 -0.18
C ARG A 140 -6.64 -17.03 1.01
N PRO A 141 -5.34 -17.36 0.90
CA PRO A 141 -4.57 -17.82 2.06
C PRO A 141 -4.49 -16.78 3.19
N MET A 142 -4.51 -15.48 2.86
CA MET A 142 -4.56 -14.43 3.89
C MET A 142 -5.92 -14.37 4.60
N MET A 143 -7.02 -14.52 3.86
CA MET A 143 -8.36 -14.57 4.47
C MET A 143 -8.53 -15.80 5.37
N GLU A 144 -8.00 -16.95 4.96
CA GLU A 144 -7.96 -18.16 5.80
C GLU A 144 -7.14 -17.92 7.07
N PHE A 145 -5.95 -17.34 6.94
CA PHE A 145 -5.14 -16.98 8.08
C PHE A 145 -5.88 -16.03 9.05
N MET A 146 -6.52 -14.98 8.53
CA MET A 146 -7.27 -14.02 9.35
C MET A 146 -8.48 -14.68 10.04
N ARG A 147 -9.20 -15.58 9.35
CA ARG A 147 -10.32 -16.34 9.93
C ARG A 147 -9.86 -17.21 11.11
N ASP A 148 -8.77 -17.93 10.91
CA ASP A 148 -8.31 -18.97 11.85
C ASP A 148 -7.46 -18.41 12.99
N ALA A 149 -6.98 -17.19 12.87
CA ALA A 149 -6.16 -16.54 13.89
C ALA A 149 -6.93 -16.37 15.21
N ASN A 150 -6.27 -16.64 16.33
CA ASN A 150 -6.82 -16.35 17.66
C ASN A 150 -6.45 -14.92 18.09
N THR A 151 -7.22 -13.95 17.64
CA THR A 151 -6.96 -12.51 17.86
C THR A 151 -8.24 -11.70 17.93
N GLU A 152 -8.17 -10.50 18.51
CA GLU A 152 -9.21 -9.47 18.43
C GLU A 152 -8.89 -8.40 17.37
N THR A 153 -7.76 -8.53 16.67
CA THR A 153 -7.36 -7.61 15.60
C THR A 153 -8.41 -7.59 14.49
N ASN A 154 -8.85 -6.41 14.12
CA ASN A 154 -9.71 -6.19 12.96
C ASN A 154 -8.84 -5.96 11.71
N PHE A 155 -9.12 -6.69 10.65
CA PHE A 155 -8.50 -6.52 9.34
C PHE A 155 -9.49 -5.85 8.39
N HIS A 156 -9.19 -4.63 7.96
CA HIS A 156 -10.05 -3.86 7.06
C HIS A 156 -9.51 -3.98 5.62
N LEU A 157 -10.34 -4.50 4.72
CA LEU A 157 -9.99 -4.86 3.34
C LEU A 157 -10.84 -4.05 2.35
N GLU A 158 -10.22 -3.45 1.33
CA GLU A 158 -10.92 -2.84 0.19
C GLU A 158 -11.07 -3.90 -0.91
N MET A 159 -12.29 -4.30 -1.20
CA MET A 159 -12.59 -5.37 -2.15
C MET A 159 -13.48 -4.88 -3.30
N GLU A 160 -13.26 -5.47 -4.47
CA GLU A 160 -14.11 -5.23 -5.64
C GLU A 160 -15.29 -6.21 -5.64
N PRO A 161 -16.55 -5.72 -5.61
CA PRO A 161 -17.74 -6.57 -5.55
C PRO A 161 -17.85 -7.55 -6.73
N GLU A 162 -17.45 -7.15 -7.93
CA GLU A 162 -17.54 -7.98 -9.14
C GLU A 162 -16.59 -9.18 -9.14
N LEU A 163 -15.53 -9.11 -8.31
CA LEU A 163 -14.58 -10.21 -8.14
C LEU A 163 -14.93 -11.14 -6.97
N MET A 164 -16.00 -10.85 -6.24
CA MET A 164 -16.45 -11.72 -5.15
C MET A 164 -17.14 -12.96 -5.72
N THR A 165 -16.72 -14.12 -5.23
CA THR A 165 -17.31 -15.42 -5.55
C THR A 165 -18.00 -16.01 -4.32
N GLU A 166 -18.61 -17.19 -4.48
CA GLU A 166 -19.16 -17.93 -3.36
C GLU A 166 -18.12 -18.25 -2.28
N TRP A 167 -16.86 -18.46 -2.68
CA TRP A 167 -15.77 -18.73 -1.73
C TRP A 167 -15.52 -17.53 -0.80
N GLU A 168 -15.40 -16.31 -1.33
CA GLU A 168 -15.19 -15.11 -0.53
C GLU A 168 -16.40 -14.85 0.41
N THR A 169 -17.60 -15.10 -0.08
CA THR A 169 -18.83 -14.99 0.73
C THR A 169 -18.83 -16.02 1.87
N GLN A 170 -18.48 -17.27 1.56
CA GLN A 170 -18.47 -18.34 2.55
C GLN A 170 -17.44 -18.09 3.65
N ILE A 171 -16.21 -17.73 3.30
CA ILE A 171 -15.15 -17.48 4.29
C ILE A 171 -15.48 -16.30 5.20
N LEU A 172 -16.12 -15.26 4.67
CA LEU A 172 -16.61 -14.13 5.48
C LEU A 172 -17.69 -14.55 6.47
N CYS A 173 -18.60 -15.45 6.07
CA CYS A 173 -19.62 -16.00 6.96
C CYS A 173 -19.03 -16.89 8.07
N GLU A 174 -17.93 -17.60 7.79
CA GLU A 174 -17.21 -18.46 8.74
C GLU A 174 -16.30 -17.67 9.67
N THR A 175 -15.94 -16.44 9.30
CA THR A 175 -15.02 -15.60 10.07
C THR A 175 -15.70 -15.04 11.31
N PRO A 176 -15.05 -15.06 12.49
CA PRO A 176 -15.59 -14.49 13.71
C PRO A 176 -16.00 -13.02 13.52
N PRO A 177 -17.16 -12.59 14.07
CA PRO A 177 -17.61 -11.21 13.96
C PRO A 177 -16.55 -10.19 14.43
N GLY A 178 -16.38 -9.10 13.66
CA GLY A 178 -15.40 -8.05 13.96
C GLY A 178 -13.98 -8.35 13.53
N ARG A 179 -13.67 -9.56 13.06
CA ARG A 179 -12.32 -9.95 12.59
C ARG A 179 -11.97 -9.34 11.23
N ILE A 180 -12.88 -9.48 10.28
CA ILE A 180 -12.72 -8.91 8.93
C ILE A 180 -13.81 -7.85 8.72
N GLN A 181 -13.39 -6.68 8.29
CA GLN A 181 -14.24 -5.60 7.81
C GLN A 181 -13.96 -5.40 6.32
N ILE A 182 -15.00 -5.37 5.51
CA ILE A 182 -14.84 -5.11 4.07
C ILE A 182 -15.39 -3.74 3.70
N GLU A 183 -14.70 -3.08 2.78
CA GLU A 183 -15.13 -1.86 2.11
C GLU A 183 -15.38 -2.18 0.64
N LEU A 184 -16.60 -1.95 0.16
CA LEU A 184 -17.01 -2.23 -1.22
C LEU A 184 -17.35 -0.92 -1.92
N GLY A 185 -16.65 -0.65 -3.03
CA GLY A 185 -16.88 0.53 -3.86
C GLY A 185 -18.04 0.35 -4.83
N VAL A 186 -19.28 0.69 -4.42
CA VAL A 186 -20.43 0.71 -5.32
C VAL A 186 -20.57 2.11 -5.92
N GLN A 187 -20.00 2.35 -7.09
CA GLN A 187 -19.92 3.67 -7.69
C GLN A 187 -21.28 4.16 -8.22
N SER A 188 -22.10 3.26 -8.75
CA SER A 188 -23.44 3.56 -9.26
C SER A 188 -24.29 2.29 -9.31
N THR A 189 -25.60 2.46 -9.17
CA THR A 189 -26.61 1.42 -9.46
C THR A 189 -27.34 1.70 -10.78
N HIS A 190 -26.98 2.79 -11.48
CA HIS A 190 -27.62 3.19 -12.70
C HIS A 190 -26.93 2.56 -13.91
N LYS A 191 -27.66 1.70 -14.64
CA LYS A 191 -27.13 0.91 -15.76
C LYS A 191 -26.31 1.71 -16.76
N LYS A 192 -26.79 2.89 -17.21
CA LYS A 192 -26.09 3.74 -18.19
C LYS A 192 -24.77 4.34 -17.66
N THR A 193 -24.55 4.29 -16.35
CA THR A 193 -23.30 4.78 -15.73
C THR A 193 -22.30 3.64 -15.58
N LEU A 194 -22.77 2.39 -15.55
CA LEU A 194 -21.96 1.18 -15.43
C LEU A 194 -21.52 0.65 -16.82
N ASP A 195 -22.28 0.95 -17.89
CA ASP A 195 -21.96 0.66 -19.28
C ASP A 195 -20.92 1.66 -19.84
#